data_2a60bb41c2dd985c7f7fc841ab192c1c
#
_entry.id   2a60bb41c2dd985c7f7fc841ab192c1c
#
_cell.length_a   1.000
_cell.length_b   1.000
_cell.length_c   1.000
_cell.angle_alpha   90.00
_cell.angle_beta   90.00
_cell.angle_gamma   90.00
#
_symmetry.space_group_name_H-M   'P 1'
#
loop_
_entity.id
_entity.type
_entity.pdbx_description
1 polymer ?
#
loop_
_entity_poly.entity_id
_entity_poly.type
_entity_poly.pdbx_seq_one_letter_code
_entity_poly.pdbx_strand_id
1 'polypeptide(L)'
;ALQGVAAVESAMIWRAEEAAHGSDFATARRWLDHAAQVRQDAQTVADARVRVEAIRLARIVELRDAGVRDLVTPLGLKDARIKLAEVLRIAEPGNRVAADFRQRIDLATHYGLFRPGQAFTDALHNGGRGPEMVVVPHGGFLMGAGDDEVDAADAEKPAHYVRFDRGFAMARHPVTVGEFRRFVEATHYRPRATRRGHSIVYDERSGNFVRRSGVDWRSDYAGQPASDDMPVLHVSVYDAEAYAEWLAGQTGHGYRLPSEAEYEYALRAGQQGRYAWGNGQPPRGVANLTGGNDRSPSGRTWNNAFVGYGDGYWGPAPVGRFRANAFGLKDLDGNT
;
A
#
# COMPACT_ATOMS: atom_id res chain seq x y z
N ALA A 1 -27.74 57.60 -30.73
CA ALA A 1 -27.76 57.07 -29.34
C ALA A 1 -27.63 55.54 -29.30
N LEU A 2 -28.43 54.75 -30.01
CA LEU A 2 -28.40 53.27 -29.98
C LEU A 2 -27.06 52.66 -30.48
N GLN A 3 -26.41 53.20 -31.49
CA GLN A 3 -25.09 52.74 -31.96
C GLN A 3 -23.97 52.95 -30.94
N GLY A 4 -24.02 54.03 -30.17
CA GLY A 4 -23.06 54.31 -29.12
C GLY A 4 -23.17 53.35 -27.91
N VAL A 5 -24.41 52.97 -27.55
CA VAL A 5 -24.67 52.00 -26.47
C VAL A 5 -24.16 50.61 -26.87
N ALA A 6 -24.39 50.16 -28.09
CA ALA A 6 -23.87 48.86 -28.58
C ALA A 6 -22.34 48.84 -28.67
N ALA A 7 -21.69 49.96 -29.03
CA ALA A 7 -20.23 50.04 -29.04
C ALA A 7 -19.62 49.95 -27.62
N VAL A 8 -20.24 50.57 -26.61
CA VAL A 8 -19.81 50.48 -25.20
C VAL A 8 -19.97 49.05 -24.67
N GLU A 9 -21.11 48.42 -24.95
CA GLU A 9 -21.35 47.01 -24.58
C GLU A 9 -20.28 46.10 -25.19
N SER A 10 -20.01 46.22 -26.52
CA SER A 10 -19.00 45.41 -27.20
C SER A 10 -17.59 45.61 -26.60
N ALA A 11 -17.23 46.85 -26.26
CA ALA A 11 -15.94 47.14 -25.63
C ALA A 11 -15.80 46.49 -24.23
N MET A 12 -16.89 46.47 -23.47
CA MET A 12 -16.91 45.79 -22.14
C MET A 12 -16.82 44.28 -22.29
N ILE A 13 -17.52 43.68 -23.25
CA ILE A 13 -17.44 42.26 -23.56
C ILE A 13 -16.01 41.89 -23.97
N TRP A 14 -15.38 42.65 -24.84
CA TRP A 14 -14.00 42.45 -25.27
C TRP A 14 -13.03 42.46 -24.06
N ARG A 15 -13.16 43.45 -23.16
CA ARG A 15 -12.36 43.51 -21.94
C ARG A 15 -12.60 42.33 -21.00
N ALA A 16 -13.82 41.81 -20.94
CA ALA A 16 -14.14 40.61 -20.16
C ALA A 16 -13.44 39.37 -20.71
N GLU A 17 -13.46 39.19 -22.03
CA GLU A 17 -12.79 38.06 -22.69
C GLU A 17 -11.26 38.19 -22.58
N GLU A 18 -10.67 39.38 -22.71
CA GLU A 18 -9.25 39.62 -22.49
C GLU A 18 -8.84 39.28 -21.05
N ALA A 19 -9.60 39.71 -20.03
CA ALA A 19 -9.38 39.36 -18.66
C ALA A 19 -9.48 37.85 -18.41
N ALA A 20 -10.44 37.16 -19.02
CA ALA A 20 -10.61 35.71 -18.94
C ALA A 20 -9.41 34.96 -19.53
N HIS A 21 -8.89 35.38 -20.70
CA HIS A 21 -7.65 34.84 -21.27
C HIS A 21 -6.43 35.06 -20.36
N GLY A 22 -6.39 36.15 -19.62
CA GLY A 22 -5.42 36.43 -18.57
C GLY A 22 -5.67 35.63 -17.25
N SER A 23 -6.67 34.75 -17.19
CA SER A 23 -7.10 34.01 -16.01
C SER A 23 -7.62 34.87 -14.83
N ASP A 24 -8.00 36.13 -15.13
CA ASP A 24 -8.67 37.01 -14.16
C ASP A 24 -10.20 37.00 -14.35
N PHE A 25 -10.79 35.88 -13.93
CA PHE A 25 -12.24 35.64 -14.07
C PHE A 25 -13.10 36.55 -13.17
N ALA A 26 -12.53 37.07 -12.09
CA ALA A 26 -13.21 38.05 -11.25
C ALA A 26 -13.41 39.39 -11.98
N THR A 27 -12.39 39.86 -12.64
CA THR A 27 -12.47 41.08 -13.52
C THR A 27 -13.35 40.82 -14.73
N ALA A 28 -13.23 39.64 -15.37
CA ALA A 28 -14.09 39.24 -16.49
C ALA A 28 -15.59 39.32 -16.11
N ARG A 29 -15.96 38.75 -14.95
CA ARG A 29 -17.34 38.81 -14.42
C ARG A 29 -17.81 40.24 -14.21
N ARG A 30 -17.00 41.09 -13.58
CA ARG A 30 -17.36 42.53 -13.36
C ARG A 30 -17.64 43.26 -14.66
N TRP A 31 -16.82 43.04 -15.69
CA TRP A 31 -17.07 43.67 -17.00
C TRP A 31 -18.36 43.17 -17.64
N LEU A 32 -18.70 41.89 -17.54
CA LEU A 32 -19.96 41.34 -18.03
C LEU A 32 -21.16 41.86 -17.25
N ASP A 33 -21.03 42.05 -15.93
CA ASP A 33 -22.09 42.64 -15.12
C ASP A 33 -22.31 44.12 -15.47
N HIS A 34 -21.26 44.90 -15.73
CA HIS A 34 -21.39 46.25 -16.25
C HIS A 34 -22.03 46.30 -17.66
N ALA A 35 -21.62 45.38 -18.57
CA ALA A 35 -22.24 45.27 -19.88
C ALA A 35 -23.73 44.98 -19.81
N ALA A 36 -24.17 44.14 -18.89
CA ALA A 36 -25.57 43.81 -18.63
C ALA A 36 -26.40 45.01 -18.14
N GLN A 37 -25.74 45.96 -17.43
CA GLN A 37 -26.40 47.21 -16.99
C GLN A 37 -26.58 48.23 -18.12
N VAL A 38 -25.70 48.20 -19.12
CA VAL A 38 -25.78 49.10 -20.30
C VAL A 38 -26.95 48.77 -21.18
N ARG A 39 -27.22 47.44 -21.34
CA ARG A 39 -28.36 46.99 -22.13
C ARG A 39 -28.93 45.72 -21.51
N GLN A 40 -30.09 45.84 -20.89
CA GLN A 40 -30.79 44.73 -20.24
C GLN A 40 -31.21 43.67 -21.27
N ASP A 41 -31.10 42.40 -20.88
CA ASP A 41 -31.48 41.22 -21.64
C ASP A 41 -30.80 41.07 -23.02
N ALA A 42 -29.60 41.63 -23.21
CA ALA A 42 -28.84 41.48 -24.42
C ALA A 42 -28.32 40.04 -24.57
N GLN A 43 -28.73 39.34 -25.62
CA GLN A 43 -28.25 38.00 -25.98
C GLN A 43 -26.70 37.97 -26.11
N THR A 44 -26.12 39.06 -26.59
CA THR A 44 -24.67 39.27 -26.71
C THR A 44 -23.92 39.09 -25.40
N VAL A 45 -24.48 39.61 -24.28
CA VAL A 45 -23.89 39.44 -22.94
C VAL A 45 -24.05 38.00 -22.42
N ALA A 46 -25.21 37.38 -22.69
CA ALA A 46 -25.44 35.98 -22.36
C ALA A 46 -24.45 35.06 -23.10
N ASP A 47 -24.25 35.27 -24.37
CA ASP A 47 -23.29 34.53 -25.19
C ASP A 47 -21.84 34.77 -24.74
N ALA A 48 -21.49 35.98 -24.34
CA ALA A 48 -20.18 36.31 -23.77
C ALA A 48 -19.95 35.61 -22.43
N ARG A 49 -20.96 35.50 -21.56
CA ARG A 49 -20.87 34.72 -20.32
C ARG A 49 -20.56 33.25 -20.58
N VAL A 50 -21.21 32.66 -21.60
CA VAL A 50 -20.94 31.25 -21.99
C VAL A 50 -19.49 31.10 -22.49
N ARG A 51 -18.99 32.06 -23.31
CA ARG A 51 -17.59 32.01 -23.80
C ARG A 51 -16.59 32.17 -22.65
N VAL A 52 -16.77 33.13 -21.76
CA VAL A 52 -15.90 33.33 -20.58
C VAL A 52 -15.91 32.11 -19.69
N GLU A 53 -17.06 31.47 -19.48
CA GLU A 53 -17.18 30.25 -18.75
C GLU A 53 -16.43 29.08 -19.43
N ALA A 54 -16.54 28.95 -20.75
CA ALA A 54 -15.78 27.96 -21.51
C ALA A 54 -14.26 28.14 -21.36
N ILE A 55 -13.76 29.40 -21.42
CA ILE A 55 -12.35 29.72 -21.17
C ILE A 55 -11.93 29.30 -19.74
N ARG A 56 -12.76 29.58 -18.75
CA ARG A 56 -12.52 29.21 -17.34
C ARG A 56 -12.39 27.69 -17.18
N LEU A 57 -13.34 26.94 -17.73
CA LEU A 57 -13.33 25.47 -17.66
C LEU A 57 -12.13 24.88 -18.39
N ALA A 58 -11.80 25.41 -19.58
CA ALA A 58 -10.61 24.98 -20.33
C ALA A 58 -9.33 25.22 -19.52
N ARG A 59 -9.21 26.38 -18.86
CA ARG A 59 -8.03 26.69 -18.00
C ARG A 59 -7.91 25.73 -16.81
N ILE A 60 -9.03 25.37 -16.17
CA ILE A 60 -9.04 24.39 -15.09
C ILE A 60 -8.51 23.03 -15.56
N VAL A 61 -8.96 22.58 -16.72
CA VAL A 61 -8.52 21.30 -17.33
C VAL A 61 -7.03 21.36 -17.70
N GLU A 62 -6.58 22.44 -18.31
CA GLU A 62 -5.17 22.64 -18.66
C GLU A 62 -4.24 22.56 -17.43
N LEU A 63 -4.58 23.29 -16.37
CA LEU A 63 -3.82 23.29 -15.12
C LEU A 63 -3.81 21.91 -14.47
N ARG A 64 -4.96 21.21 -14.44
CA ARG A 64 -5.05 19.84 -13.95
C ARG A 64 -4.14 18.91 -14.75
N ASP A 65 -4.20 18.95 -16.08
CA ASP A 65 -3.41 18.06 -16.94
C ASP A 65 -1.91 18.34 -16.82
N ALA A 66 -1.52 19.62 -16.73
CA ALA A 66 -0.14 20.00 -16.46
C ALA A 66 0.33 19.49 -15.10
N GLY A 67 -0.48 19.68 -14.05
CA GLY A 67 -0.14 19.21 -12.71
C GLY A 67 -0.11 17.68 -12.59
N VAL A 68 -0.96 16.96 -13.32
CA VAL A 68 -0.90 15.49 -13.37
C VAL A 68 0.38 15.01 -14.05
N ARG A 69 0.85 15.69 -15.10
CA ARG A 69 2.16 15.41 -15.70
C ARG A 69 3.32 15.66 -14.74
N ASP A 70 3.24 16.70 -13.91
CA ASP A 70 4.27 16.97 -12.91
C ASP A 70 4.40 15.81 -11.90
N LEU A 71 3.27 15.19 -11.49
CA LEU A 71 3.28 14.12 -10.47
C LEU A 71 4.14 12.89 -10.82
N VAL A 72 4.49 12.70 -12.09
CA VAL A 72 5.38 11.60 -12.51
C VAL A 72 6.87 11.97 -12.42
N THR A 73 7.20 13.20 -12.04
CA THR A 73 8.58 13.65 -11.86
C THR A 73 8.98 13.68 -10.38
N PRO A 74 10.25 13.44 -10.04
CA PRO A 74 10.71 13.36 -8.64
C PRO A 74 10.39 14.59 -7.77
N LEU A 75 10.37 15.79 -8.36
CA LEU A 75 10.11 17.05 -7.66
C LEU A 75 8.73 17.66 -7.98
N GLY A 76 7.98 17.03 -8.86
CA GLY A 76 6.76 17.60 -9.43
C GLY A 76 5.58 17.74 -8.47
N LEU A 77 5.60 17.09 -7.31
CA LEU A 77 4.54 17.23 -6.29
C LEU A 77 4.36 18.69 -5.83
N LYS A 78 5.47 19.45 -5.71
CA LYS A 78 5.41 20.88 -5.37
C LYS A 78 4.72 21.68 -6.47
N ASP A 79 5.10 21.45 -7.72
CA ASP A 79 4.56 22.17 -8.87
C ASP A 79 3.09 21.81 -9.11
N ALA A 80 2.70 20.56 -8.92
CA ALA A 80 1.30 20.13 -8.94
C ALA A 80 0.46 20.83 -7.87
N ARG A 81 0.99 20.99 -6.65
CA ARG A 81 0.30 21.73 -5.56
C ARG A 81 0.10 23.20 -5.88
N ILE A 82 1.07 23.85 -6.53
CA ILE A 82 0.94 25.24 -7.00
C ILE A 82 -0.19 25.34 -8.02
N LYS A 83 -0.24 24.42 -9.00
CA LYS A 83 -1.31 24.38 -9.99
C LYS A 83 -2.68 24.08 -9.37
N LEU A 84 -2.75 23.21 -8.36
CA LEU A 84 -3.99 22.99 -7.63
C LEU A 84 -4.48 24.25 -6.92
N ALA A 85 -3.59 25.02 -6.30
CA ALA A 85 -3.97 26.28 -5.67
C ALA A 85 -4.56 27.26 -6.69
N GLU A 86 -4.01 27.34 -7.90
CA GLU A 86 -4.57 28.15 -9.00
C GLU A 86 -5.93 27.61 -9.46
N VAL A 87 -6.07 26.29 -9.63
CA VAL A 87 -7.37 25.67 -9.95
C VAL A 87 -8.42 26.01 -8.90
N LEU A 88 -8.10 25.89 -7.60
CA LEU A 88 -9.05 26.20 -6.53
C LEU A 88 -9.44 27.68 -6.45
N ARG A 89 -8.57 28.58 -6.90
CA ARG A 89 -8.87 30.02 -6.98
C ARG A 89 -9.89 30.35 -8.05
N ILE A 90 -9.90 29.61 -9.16
CA ILE A 90 -10.75 29.87 -10.32
C ILE A 90 -11.96 28.94 -10.46
N ALA A 91 -11.92 27.77 -9.79
CA ALA A 91 -13.00 26.80 -9.82
C ALA A 91 -14.14 27.20 -8.86
N GLU A 92 -15.36 26.85 -9.22
CA GLU A 92 -16.50 26.98 -8.30
C GLU A 92 -16.50 25.86 -7.25
N PRO A 93 -17.13 26.09 -6.09
CA PRO A 93 -17.35 25.05 -5.11
C PRO A 93 -18.03 23.82 -5.72
N GLY A 94 -17.49 22.62 -5.44
CA GLY A 94 -18.01 21.36 -5.98
C GLY A 94 -17.52 21.00 -7.39
N ASN A 95 -16.60 21.76 -7.99
CA ASN A 95 -16.02 21.42 -9.29
C ASN A 95 -15.34 20.04 -9.25
N ARG A 96 -15.81 19.11 -10.09
CA ARG A 96 -15.34 17.72 -10.13
C ARG A 96 -13.89 17.59 -10.58
N VAL A 97 -13.43 18.45 -11.50
CA VAL A 97 -12.04 18.42 -12.00
C VAL A 97 -11.07 18.84 -10.89
N ALA A 98 -11.43 19.86 -10.11
CA ALA A 98 -10.64 20.29 -8.96
C ALA A 98 -10.59 19.20 -7.87
N ALA A 99 -11.70 18.52 -7.60
CA ALA A 99 -11.79 17.43 -6.64
C ALA A 99 -10.92 16.23 -7.05
N ASP A 100 -11.01 15.78 -8.32
CA ASP A 100 -10.16 14.72 -8.89
C ASP A 100 -8.67 15.09 -8.80
N PHE A 101 -8.32 16.32 -9.16
CA PHE A 101 -6.93 16.75 -9.11
C PHE A 101 -6.38 16.79 -7.66
N ARG A 102 -7.17 17.27 -6.70
CA ARG A 102 -6.82 17.21 -5.27
C ARG A 102 -6.58 15.77 -4.82
N GLN A 103 -7.47 14.84 -5.18
CA GLN A 103 -7.33 13.44 -4.83
C GLN A 103 -6.05 12.82 -5.42
N ARG A 104 -5.68 13.15 -6.66
CA ARG A 104 -4.44 12.68 -7.29
C ARG A 104 -3.19 13.18 -6.56
N ILE A 105 -3.18 14.44 -6.15
CA ILE A 105 -2.08 15.02 -5.36
C ILE A 105 -2.00 14.35 -3.98
N ASP A 106 -3.13 14.09 -3.34
CA ASP A 106 -3.20 13.40 -2.07
C ASP A 106 -2.62 11.98 -2.17
N LEU A 107 -3.05 11.20 -3.16
CA LEU A 107 -2.49 9.88 -3.44
C LEU A 107 -0.99 9.94 -3.71
N ALA A 108 -0.51 10.88 -4.53
CA ALA A 108 0.92 11.03 -4.82
C ALA A 108 1.72 11.43 -3.58
N THR A 109 1.12 12.16 -2.64
CA THR A 109 1.75 12.54 -1.37
C THR A 109 2.04 11.32 -0.49
N HIS A 110 1.11 10.36 -0.44
CA HIS A 110 1.20 9.19 0.44
C HIS A 110 1.85 7.97 -0.23
N TYR A 111 1.73 7.84 -1.55
CA TYR A 111 2.11 6.61 -2.27
C TYR A 111 3.07 6.82 -3.44
N GLY A 112 3.44 8.07 -3.77
CA GLY A 112 4.21 8.34 -4.98
C GLY A 112 3.44 7.91 -6.24
N LEU A 113 4.04 7.02 -7.04
CA LEU A 113 3.40 6.49 -8.25
C LEU A 113 2.51 5.26 -8.00
N PHE A 114 2.50 4.74 -6.78
CA PHE A 114 1.71 3.57 -6.42
C PHE A 114 0.31 3.93 -5.91
N ARG A 115 -0.51 2.89 -5.70
CA ARG A 115 -1.84 3.00 -5.10
C ARG A 115 -1.99 2.01 -3.96
N PRO A 116 -2.78 2.31 -2.92
CA PRO A 116 -3.04 1.37 -1.85
C PRO A 116 -3.62 0.06 -2.40
N GLY A 117 -3.13 -1.07 -1.90
CA GLY A 117 -3.51 -2.40 -2.34
C GLY A 117 -2.94 -2.85 -3.69
N GLN A 118 -2.16 -2.01 -4.36
CA GLN A 118 -1.50 -2.38 -5.62
C GLN A 118 -0.47 -3.46 -5.38
N ALA A 119 -0.57 -4.57 -6.13
CA ALA A 119 0.48 -5.57 -6.20
C ALA A 119 1.48 -5.25 -7.31
N PHE A 120 2.75 -5.50 -7.06
CA PHE A 120 3.83 -5.31 -8.04
C PHE A 120 5.01 -6.23 -7.74
N THR A 121 5.90 -6.38 -8.72
CA THR A 121 7.18 -7.06 -8.55
C THR A 121 8.27 -6.23 -9.21
N ASP A 122 9.40 -6.05 -8.53
CA ASP A 122 10.56 -5.38 -9.08
C ASP A 122 11.35 -6.31 -10.01
N ALA A 123 11.93 -5.74 -11.06
CA ALA A 123 12.93 -6.42 -11.87
C ALA A 123 14.25 -6.47 -11.11
N LEU A 124 14.95 -7.60 -11.16
CA LEU A 124 16.28 -7.75 -10.58
C LEU A 124 17.35 -7.45 -11.64
N HIS A 125 18.44 -6.78 -11.26
CA HIS A 125 19.54 -6.46 -12.16
C HIS A 125 20.19 -7.72 -12.77
N ASN A 126 20.25 -8.81 -12.02
CA ASN A 126 20.78 -10.10 -12.49
C ASN A 126 19.77 -10.97 -13.23
N GLY A 127 18.60 -10.41 -13.56
CA GLY A 127 17.51 -11.08 -14.27
C GLY A 127 16.44 -11.69 -13.35
N GLY A 128 15.25 -11.84 -13.91
CA GLY A 128 14.07 -12.31 -13.17
C GLY A 128 13.37 -11.21 -12.39
N ARG A 129 12.49 -11.62 -11.48
CA ARG A 129 11.68 -10.72 -10.65
C ARG A 129 11.88 -11.01 -9.17
N GLY A 130 11.81 -9.97 -8.35
CA GLY A 130 11.75 -10.03 -6.90
C GLY A 130 10.43 -10.62 -6.39
N PRO A 131 10.23 -10.65 -5.07
CA PRO A 131 8.98 -11.09 -4.46
C PRO A 131 7.80 -10.20 -4.89
N GLU A 132 6.61 -10.77 -4.87
CA GLU A 132 5.38 -9.99 -5.07
C GLU A 132 5.14 -9.13 -3.83
N MET A 133 5.12 -7.81 -4.05
CA MET A 133 4.90 -6.81 -3.02
C MET A 133 3.50 -6.25 -3.11
N VAL A 134 2.91 -5.88 -1.99
CA VAL A 134 1.62 -5.19 -1.91
C VAL A 134 1.80 -3.86 -1.19
N VAL A 135 1.21 -2.81 -1.73
CA VAL A 135 1.23 -1.47 -1.12
C VAL A 135 0.23 -1.41 0.02
N VAL A 136 0.74 -1.37 1.24
CA VAL A 136 -0.03 -1.20 2.47
C VAL A 136 -0.45 0.26 2.60
N PRO A 137 -1.75 0.56 2.85
CA PRO A 137 -2.22 1.94 2.95
C PRO A 137 -1.59 2.68 4.13
N HIS A 138 -1.45 4.01 3.99
CA HIS A 138 -1.18 4.89 5.11
C HIS A 138 -2.38 4.89 6.07
N GLY A 139 -2.15 5.20 7.32
CA GLY A 139 -3.21 5.21 8.34
C GLY A 139 -2.66 5.00 9.73
N GLY A 140 -3.51 4.63 10.66
CA GLY A 140 -3.09 4.35 12.02
C GLY A 140 -3.94 3.27 12.68
N PHE A 141 -3.43 2.73 13.77
CA PHE A 141 -4.07 1.67 14.50
C PHE A 141 -3.66 1.70 15.99
N LEU A 142 -4.38 0.99 16.81
CA LEU A 142 -4.02 0.75 18.19
C LEU A 142 -3.14 -0.50 18.25
N MET A 143 -1.85 -0.29 18.51
CA MET A 143 -0.83 -1.35 18.62
C MET A 143 -0.81 -1.92 20.03
N GLY A 144 -0.65 -3.23 20.15
CA GLY A 144 -0.56 -3.93 21.42
C GLY A 144 -1.93 -4.34 21.97
N ALA A 145 -1.95 -4.70 23.25
CA ALA A 145 -3.11 -5.22 23.96
C ALA A 145 -3.66 -4.23 24.99
N GLY A 146 -4.98 -4.18 25.14
CA GLY A 146 -5.65 -3.41 26.19
C GLY A 146 -5.55 -4.10 27.55
N ASP A 147 -5.87 -3.35 28.60
CA ASP A 147 -5.83 -3.88 29.99
C ASP A 147 -6.87 -4.99 30.24
N ASP A 148 -7.94 -5.01 29.44
CA ASP A 148 -9.02 -6.01 29.45
C ASP A 148 -8.64 -7.34 28.78
N GLU A 149 -7.50 -7.40 28.08
CA GLU A 149 -7.02 -8.62 27.45
C GLU A 149 -6.21 -9.47 28.47
N VAL A 150 -6.92 -10.40 29.11
CA VAL A 150 -6.44 -11.15 30.29
C VAL A 150 -5.19 -11.99 30.01
N ASP A 151 -5.07 -12.53 28.78
CA ASP A 151 -3.96 -13.44 28.42
C ASP A 151 -2.81 -12.71 27.69
N ALA A 152 -2.87 -11.40 27.57
CA ALA A 152 -1.81 -10.62 26.95
C ALA A 152 -0.59 -10.52 27.88
N ALA A 153 0.60 -10.66 27.30
CA ALA A 153 1.85 -10.49 28.03
C ALA A 153 2.09 -9.01 28.41
N ASP A 154 2.85 -8.77 29.47
CA ASP A 154 3.20 -7.40 29.89
C ASP A 154 3.92 -6.61 28.78
N ALA A 155 4.69 -7.29 27.92
CA ALA A 155 5.37 -6.68 26.79
C ALA A 155 4.43 -6.19 25.68
N GLU A 156 3.18 -6.66 25.64
CA GLU A 156 2.16 -6.22 24.69
C GLU A 156 1.40 -4.98 25.19
N LYS A 157 1.61 -4.56 26.44
CA LYS A 157 0.90 -3.47 27.12
C LYS A 157 1.82 -2.28 27.39
N PRO A 158 1.26 -1.06 27.44
CA PRO A 158 -0.12 -0.70 27.13
C PRO A 158 -0.38 -0.61 25.63
N ALA A 159 -1.63 -0.77 25.23
CA ALA A 159 -2.04 -0.42 23.87
C ALA A 159 -1.79 1.07 23.62
N HIS A 160 -1.23 1.41 22.46
CA HIS A 160 -0.90 2.77 22.09
C HIS A 160 -1.15 3.03 20.61
N TYR A 161 -1.45 4.28 20.25
CA TYR A 161 -1.77 4.63 18.87
C TYR A 161 -0.50 4.84 18.05
N VAL A 162 -0.40 4.12 16.93
CA VAL A 162 0.66 4.25 15.93
C VAL A 162 0.07 4.76 14.63
N ARG A 163 0.75 5.70 13.98
CA ARG A 163 0.34 6.29 12.71
C ARG A 163 1.46 6.22 11.67
N PHE A 164 1.07 5.85 10.46
CA PHE A 164 1.91 5.87 9.27
C PHE A 164 1.41 6.97 8.32
N ASP A 165 2.20 8.03 8.15
CA ASP A 165 1.87 9.15 7.26
C ASP A 165 2.03 8.80 5.78
N ARG A 166 2.75 7.73 5.47
CA ARG A 166 2.95 7.18 4.12
C ARG A 166 2.65 5.70 4.10
N GLY A 167 2.15 5.22 2.95
CA GLY A 167 2.09 3.80 2.67
C GLY A 167 3.50 3.20 2.52
N PHE A 168 3.60 1.91 2.75
CA PHE A 168 4.81 1.13 2.52
C PHE A 168 4.45 -0.13 1.72
N ALA A 169 5.44 -0.80 1.15
CA ALA A 169 5.21 -2.08 0.49
C ALA A 169 5.68 -3.23 1.39
N MET A 170 4.90 -4.31 1.45
CA MET A 170 5.24 -5.53 2.16
C MET A 170 5.12 -6.72 1.20
N ALA A 171 6.00 -7.72 1.36
CA ALA A 171 5.88 -8.97 0.60
C ALA A 171 4.50 -9.61 0.86
N ARG A 172 3.86 -10.08 -0.21
CA ARG A 172 2.49 -10.61 -0.14
C ARG A 172 2.37 -11.85 0.71
N HIS A 173 3.45 -12.62 0.81
CA HIS A 173 3.58 -13.83 1.59
C HIS A 173 5.02 -13.96 2.13
N PRO A 174 5.29 -14.88 3.05
CA PRO A 174 6.64 -15.17 3.52
C PRO A 174 7.61 -15.47 2.37
N VAL A 175 8.88 -15.16 2.57
CA VAL A 175 9.94 -15.50 1.60
C VAL A 175 9.99 -17.01 1.41
N THR A 176 9.95 -17.45 0.15
CA THR A 176 9.97 -18.86 -0.19
C THR A 176 11.37 -19.44 -0.26
N VAL A 177 11.47 -20.77 -0.17
CA VAL A 177 12.72 -21.51 -0.41
C VAL A 177 13.30 -21.17 -1.80
N GLY A 178 12.45 -21.07 -2.82
CA GLY A 178 12.89 -20.73 -4.18
C GLY A 178 13.42 -19.30 -4.31
N GLU A 179 12.82 -18.34 -3.62
CA GLU A 179 13.30 -16.95 -3.58
C GLU A 179 14.63 -16.84 -2.83
N PHE A 180 14.74 -17.50 -1.68
CA PHE A 180 15.97 -17.53 -0.90
C PHE A 180 17.10 -18.28 -1.62
N ARG A 181 16.79 -19.34 -2.36
CA ARG A 181 17.74 -20.07 -3.22
C ARG A 181 18.41 -19.13 -4.22
N ARG A 182 17.62 -18.32 -4.92
CA ARG A 182 18.16 -17.34 -5.91
C ARG A 182 19.17 -16.38 -5.27
N PHE A 183 18.90 -15.91 -4.05
CA PHE A 183 19.84 -15.09 -3.30
C PHE A 183 21.13 -15.83 -2.99
N VAL A 184 21.03 -17.05 -2.43
CA VAL A 184 22.21 -17.84 -2.07
C VAL A 184 23.07 -18.19 -3.31
N GLU A 185 22.44 -18.57 -4.41
CA GLU A 185 23.13 -18.88 -5.67
C GLU A 185 23.82 -17.66 -6.29
N ALA A 186 23.15 -16.50 -6.25
CA ALA A 186 23.67 -15.26 -6.81
C ALA A 186 24.85 -14.66 -6.00
N THR A 187 24.88 -14.90 -4.69
CA THR A 187 25.83 -14.26 -3.79
C THR A 187 26.86 -15.21 -3.16
N HIS A 188 26.63 -16.51 -3.28
CA HIS A 188 27.35 -17.56 -2.54
C HIS A 188 27.31 -17.35 -1.00
N TYR A 189 26.26 -16.67 -0.53
CA TYR A 189 26.05 -16.44 0.90
C TYR A 189 25.90 -17.76 1.62
N ARG A 190 26.48 -17.84 2.81
CA ARG A 190 26.42 -19.05 3.67
C ARG A 190 25.57 -18.78 4.90
N PRO A 191 24.26 -19.14 4.91
CA PRO A 191 23.36 -18.96 6.04
C PRO A 191 23.89 -19.61 7.31
N ARG A 192 23.42 -19.11 8.46
CA ARG A 192 23.90 -19.53 9.79
C ARG A 192 23.79 -21.04 10.01
N ALA A 193 22.64 -21.65 9.65
CA ALA A 193 22.42 -23.08 9.81
C ALA A 193 23.39 -23.89 8.91
N THR A 194 23.63 -23.47 7.67
CA THR A 194 24.62 -24.07 6.76
C THR A 194 26.04 -24.00 7.34
N ARG A 195 26.44 -22.89 7.93
CA ARG A 195 27.75 -22.73 8.58
C ARG A 195 27.92 -23.60 9.81
N ARG A 196 26.82 -23.77 10.60
CA ARG A 196 26.82 -24.61 11.82
C ARG A 196 26.66 -26.08 11.51
N GLY A 197 26.19 -26.44 10.32
CA GLY A 197 25.93 -27.83 9.92
C GLY A 197 24.73 -28.47 10.63
N HIS A 198 23.85 -27.68 11.25
CA HIS A 198 22.65 -28.19 11.94
C HIS A 198 21.60 -27.11 12.16
N SER A 199 20.37 -27.55 12.39
CA SER A 199 19.27 -26.71 12.86
C SER A 199 18.33 -27.49 13.78
N ILE A 200 17.25 -26.86 14.21
CA ILE A 200 16.20 -27.45 15.02
C ILE A 200 15.07 -27.92 14.11
N VAL A 201 14.60 -29.13 14.29
CA VAL A 201 13.49 -29.73 13.54
C VAL A 201 12.47 -30.35 14.51
N TYR A 202 11.24 -30.50 14.04
CA TYR A 202 10.25 -31.32 14.72
C TYR A 202 10.57 -32.79 14.48
N ASP A 203 10.73 -33.56 15.59
CA ASP A 203 10.93 -34.99 15.51
C ASP A 203 9.61 -35.72 15.79
N GLU A 204 9.10 -36.35 14.77
CA GLU A 204 7.80 -37.06 14.78
C GLU A 204 7.74 -38.17 15.84
N ARG A 205 8.88 -38.84 16.12
CA ARG A 205 8.93 -39.94 17.08
C ARG A 205 8.76 -39.48 18.54
N SER A 206 9.52 -38.46 18.91
CA SER A 206 9.45 -37.89 20.23
C SER A 206 8.34 -36.87 20.43
N GLY A 207 7.86 -36.26 19.35
CA GLY A 207 6.93 -35.13 19.40
C GLY A 207 7.55 -33.83 19.89
N ASN A 208 8.87 -33.70 19.83
CA ASN A 208 9.62 -32.56 20.33
C ASN A 208 10.46 -31.90 19.22
N PHE A 209 10.88 -30.68 19.49
CA PHE A 209 11.90 -30.03 18.71
C PHE A 209 13.30 -30.52 19.11
N VAL A 210 14.05 -31.02 18.14
CA VAL A 210 15.39 -31.61 18.36
C VAL A 210 16.40 -31.00 17.40
N ARG A 211 17.67 -30.96 17.86
CA ARG A 211 18.79 -30.59 17.00
C ARG A 211 19.10 -31.72 16.03
N ARG A 212 19.20 -31.39 14.72
CA ARG A 212 19.53 -32.35 13.66
C ARG A 212 20.64 -31.82 12.76
N SER A 213 21.67 -32.64 12.54
CA SER A 213 22.76 -32.33 11.62
C SER A 213 22.30 -32.39 10.16
N GLY A 214 22.96 -31.61 9.30
CA GLY A 214 22.68 -31.56 7.86
C GLY A 214 21.42 -30.77 7.48
N VAL A 215 20.75 -30.13 8.44
CA VAL A 215 19.55 -29.31 8.21
C VAL A 215 19.91 -27.86 8.07
N ASP A 216 19.42 -27.23 7.02
CA ASP A 216 19.54 -25.79 6.75
C ASP A 216 18.30 -25.27 5.96
N TRP A 217 18.40 -24.08 5.39
CA TRP A 217 17.33 -23.38 4.67
C TRP A 217 16.66 -24.18 3.53
N ARG A 218 17.30 -25.28 3.06
CA ARG A 218 16.74 -26.19 2.04
C ARG A 218 15.81 -27.25 2.61
N SER A 219 15.65 -27.26 3.92
CA SER A 219 14.89 -28.27 4.64
C SER A 219 13.57 -27.74 5.15
N ASP A 220 12.56 -28.60 5.24
CA ASP A 220 11.29 -28.32 5.90
C ASP A 220 11.39 -28.42 7.44
N TYR A 221 10.26 -28.25 8.12
CA TYR A 221 10.16 -28.30 9.58
C TYR A 221 10.57 -29.67 10.17
N ALA A 222 10.49 -30.74 9.41
CA ALA A 222 10.88 -32.09 9.81
C ALA A 222 12.30 -32.47 9.37
N GLY A 223 13.02 -31.55 8.69
CA GLY A 223 14.36 -31.76 8.19
C GLY A 223 14.44 -32.57 6.91
N GLN A 224 13.32 -32.65 6.16
CA GLN A 224 13.28 -33.20 4.81
C GLN A 224 13.51 -32.09 3.78
N PRO A 225 13.86 -32.41 2.52
CA PRO A 225 13.97 -31.41 1.48
C PRO A 225 12.64 -30.61 1.31
N ALA A 226 12.71 -29.28 1.35
CA ALA A 226 11.57 -28.42 1.13
C ALA A 226 11.39 -28.07 -0.34
N SER A 227 10.14 -27.99 -0.82
CA SER A 227 9.82 -27.50 -2.17
C SER A 227 9.98 -25.97 -2.25
N ASP A 228 10.13 -25.46 -3.47
CA ASP A 228 10.43 -24.04 -3.71
C ASP A 228 9.31 -23.08 -3.30
N ASP A 229 8.08 -23.55 -3.18
CA ASP A 229 6.89 -22.81 -2.76
C ASP A 229 6.62 -22.84 -1.25
N MET A 230 7.46 -23.53 -0.48
CA MET A 230 7.40 -23.51 0.99
C MET A 230 8.04 -22.23 1.55
N PRO A 231 7.56 -21.72 2.70
CA PRO A 231 8.27 -20.65 3.41
C PRO A 231 9.68 -21.13 3.78
N VAL A 232 10.69 -20.28 3.66
CA VAL A 232 12.04 -20.62 4.01
C VAL A 232 12.19 -20.69 5.53
N LEU A 233 12.63 -21.85 6.04
CA LEU A 233 12.89 -22.09 7.45
C LEU A 233 14.40 -22.15 7.72
N HIS A 234 14.77 -22.32 9.01
CA HIS A 234 16.17 -22.49 9.44
C HIS A 234 17.09 -21.32 9.08
N VAL A 235 16.51 -20.12 8.95
CA VAL A 235 17.22 -18.86 8.73
C VAL A 235 17.27 -18.05 10.03
N SER A 236 18.29 -17.24 10.20
CA SER A 236 18.40 -16.28 11.31
C SER A 236 18.00 -14.89 10.85
N VAL A 237 17.80 -13.95 11.79
CA VAL A 237 17.56 -12.54 11.48
C VAL A 237 18.65 -11.96 10.57
N TYR A 238 19.91 -12.31 10.79
CA TYR A 238 21.02 -11.88 9.95
C TYR A 238 20.97 -12.43 8.52
N ASP A 239 20.43 -13.64 8.33
CA ASP A 239 20.23 -14.22 7.00
C ASP A 239 19.08 -13.50 6.29
N ALA A 240 18.04 -13.13 7.02
CA ALA A 240 16.91 -12.37 6.50
C ALA A 240 17.31 -10.92 6.14
N GLU A 241 18.11 -10.25 6.96
CA GLU A 241 18.69 -8.93 6.68
C GLU A 241 19.57 -8.97 5.43
N ALA A 242 20.45 -9.97 5.30
CA ALA A 242 21.31 -10.12 4.13
C ALA A 242 20.49 -10.36 2.83
N TYR A 243 19.38 -11.10 2.92
CA TYR A 243 18.46 -11.25 1.80
C TYR A 243 17.82 -9.92 1.41
N ALA A 244 17.34 -9.14 2.38
CA ALA A 244 16.74 -7.83 2.13
C ALA A 244 17.76 -6.82 1.55
N GLU A 245 18.99 -6.79 2.04
CA GLU A 245 20.07 -5.98 1.49
C GLU A 245 20.40 -6.36 0.04
N TRP A 246 20.44 -7.67 -0.25
CA TRP A 246 20.63 -8.13 -1.62
C TRP A 246 19.51 -7.66 -2.54
N LEU A 247 18.24 -7.77 -2.12
CA LEU A 247 17.10 -7.24 -2.89
C LEU A 247 17.23 -5.74 -3.10
N ALA A 248 17.61 -4.98 -2.07
CA ALA A 248 17.84 -3.54 -2.20
C ALA A 248 18.90 -3.21 -3.26
N GLY A 249 20.01 -3.94 -3.26
CA GLY A 249 21.06 -3.80 -4.27
C GLY A 249 20.62 -4.21 -5.68
N GLN A 250 19.74 -5.23 -5.79
CA GLN A 250 19.24 -5.71 -7.08
C GLN A 250 18.18 -4.82 -7.71
N THR A 251 17.46 -4.03 -6.92
CA THR A 251 16.30 -3.26 -7.38
C THR A 251 16.49 -1.75 -7.32
N GLY A 252 17.46 -1.28 -6.52
CA GLY A 252 17.62 0.13 -6.19
C GLY A 252 16.56 0.68 -5.23
N HIS A 253 15.69 -0.18 -4.68
CA HIS A 253 14.67 0.17 -3.70
C HIS A 253 15.10 -0.21 -2.28
N GLY A 254 14.51 0.45 -1.27
CA GLY A 254 14.87 0.25 0.14
C GLY A 254 14.21 -0.99 0.76
N TYR A 255 14.61 -2.18 0.34
CA TYR A 255 14.16 -3.43 0.99
C TYR A 255 14.80 -3.59 2.36
N ARG A 256 14.01 -3.96 3.35
CA ARG A 256 14.42 -4.23 4.73
C ARG A 256 13.39 -5.12 5.42
N LEU A 257 13.70 -5.61 6.59
CA LEU A 257 12.71 -6.23 7.46
C LEU A 257 11.70 -5.18 7.95
N PRO A 258 10.42 -5.56 8.12
CA PRO A 258 9.44 -4.67 8.73
C PRO A 258 9.78 -4.40 10.20
N SER A 259 9.40 -3.23 10.69
CA SER A 259 9.34 -3.02 12.13
C SER A 259 8.16 -3.79 12.73
N GLU A 260 8.17 -3.97 14.06
CA GLU A 260 7.07 -4.60 14.79
C GLU A 260 5.74 -3.88 14.51
N ALA A 261 5.75 -2.54 14.56
CA ALA A 261 4.55 -1.74 14.28
C ALA A 261 4.05 -1.89 12.84
N GLU A 262 4.94 -1.95 11.84
CA GLU A 262 4.58 -2.21 10.45
C GLU A 262 3.99 -3.60 10.27
N TYR A 263 4.56 -4.60 10.93
CA TYR A 263 4.07 -5.97 10.87
C TYR A 263 2.67 -6.09 11.49
N GLU A 264 2.47 -5.57 12.72
CA GLU A 264 1.19 -5.63 13.40
C GLU A 264 0.10 -4.82 12.66
N TYR A 265 0.45 -3.65 12.12
CA TYR A 265 -0.46 -2.86 11.28
C TYR A 265 -0.90 -3.64 10.04
N ALA A 266 0.06 -4.28 9.36
CA ALA A 266 -0.20 -5.08 8.18
C ALA A 266 -1.01 -6.34 8.50
N LEU A 267 -0.72 -7.01 9.62
CA LEU A 267 -1.43 -8.18 10.12
C LEU A 267 -2.90 -7.85 10.43
N ARG A 268 -3.14 -6.80 11.21
CA ARG A 268 -4.48 -6.37 11.59
C ARG A 268 -5.32 -5.89 10.41
N ALA A 269 -4.72 -5.20 9.46
CA ALA A 269 -5.40 -4.70 8.26
C ALA A 269 -6.76 -4.02 8.54
N GLY A 270 -6.80 -3.19 9.59
CA GLY A 270 -8.01 -2.48 10.04
C GLY A 270 -8.93 -3.27 10.96
N GLN A 271 -8.63 -4.54 11.25
CA GLN A 271 -9.37 -5.34 12.22
C GLN A 271 -9.01 -4.95 13.65
N GLN A 272 -10.00 -5.06 14.53
CA GLN A 272 -9.84 -4.90 15.97
C GLN A 272 -10.10 -6.26 16.64
N GLY A 273 -9.50 -6.46 17.81
CA GLY A 273 -9.63 -7.70 18.57
C GLY A 273 -8.29 -8.43 18.72
N ARG A 274 -8.34 -9.57 19.37
CA ARG A 274 -7.17 -10.37 19.75
C ARG A 274 -6.41 -10.92 18.54
N TYR A 275 -7.12 -11.29 17.48
CA TYR A 275 -6.55 -11.91 16.27
C TYR A 275 -6.84 -11.06 15.04
N ALA A 276 -6.11 -11.29 13.96
CA ALA A 276 -6.33 -10.59 12.70
C ALA A 276 -7.72 -10.86 12.08
N TRP A 277 -8.39 -11.93 12.48
CA TRP A 277 -9.80 -12.19 12.12
C TRP A 277 -10.83 -11.64 13.14
N GLY A 278 -10.40 -10.92 14.18
CA GLY A 278 -11.23 -10.44 15.28
C GLY A 278 -11.09 -11.29 16.53
N ASN A 279 -12.21 -11.66 17.14
CA ASN A 279 -12.25 -12.49 18.36
C ASN A 279 -12.82 -13.89 18.07
N GLY A 280 -12.47 -14.86 18.91
CA GLY A 280 -13.00 -16.22 18.87
C GLY A 280 -12.26 -17.16 17.95
N GLN A 281 -12.99 -18.16 17.46
CA GLN A 281 -12.40 -19.24 16.66
C GLN A 281 -11.99 -18.76 15.27
N PRO A 282 -10.85 -19.26 14.74
CA PRO A 282 -10.40 -18.88 13.39
C PRO A 282 -11.40 -19.38 12.33
N PRO A 283 -11.79 -18.53 11.37
CA PRO A 283 -12.59 -18.94 10.23
C PRO A 283 -11.84 -19.96 9.37
N ARG A 284 -12.57 -20.87 8.71
CA ARG A 284 -11.96 -21.85 7.81
C ARG A 284 -11.11 -21.19 6.71
N GLY A 285 -9.86 -21.65 6.57
CA GLY A 285 -8.93 -21.18 5.56
C GLY A 285 -8.40 -19.78 5.78
N VAL A 286 -8.42 -19.28 7.03
CA VAL A 286 -7.89 -17.96 7.37
C VAL A 286 -6.37 -17.94 7.41
N ALA A 287 -5.74 -18.94 8.02
CA ALA A 287 -4.29 -19.01 8.23
C ALA A 287 -3.82 -20.44 8.47
N ASN A 288 -2.50 -20.64 8.39
CA ASN A 288 -1.84 -21.88 8.87
C ASN A 288 -1.65 -21.77 10.38
N LEU A 289 -2.47 -22.49 11.12
CA LEU A 289 -2.51 -22.43 12.58
C LEU A 289 -2.46 -23.83 13.18
N THR A 290 -2.11 -23.92 14.47
CA THR A 290 -2.21 -25.17 15.21
C THR A 290 -3.67 -25.57 15.38
N GLY A 291 -4.15 -26.48 14.53
CA GLY A 291 -5.55 -26.92 14.49
C GLY A 291 -5.78 -28.22 15.26
N GLY A 292 -6.84 -28.27 16.08
CA GLY A 292 -7.21 -29.45 16.84
C GLY A 292 -7.68 -30.63 15.95
N ASN A 293 -8.04 -30.33 14.70
CA ASN A 293 -8.44 -31.36 13.72
C ASN A 293 -7.28 -31.88 12.86
N ASP A 294 -6.12 -31.20 12.88
CA ASP A 294 -4.96 -31.64 12.12
C ASP A 294 -4.23 -32.78 12.81
N ARG A 295 -3.63 -33.64 12.02
CA ARG A 295 -2.92 -34.83 12.48
C ARG A 295 -1.54 -34.87 11.85
N SER A 296 -0.54 -35.25 12.64
CA SER A 296 0.77 -35.60 12.12
C SER A 296 0.70 -36.87 11.24
N PRO A 297 1.74 -37.17 10.46
CA PRO A 297 1.81 -38.42 9.71
C PRO A 297 1.64 -39.68 10.57
N SER A 298 2.02 -39.64 11.85
CA SER A 298 1.81 -40.73 12.81
C SER A 298 0.51 -40.64 13.61
N GLY A 299 -0.38 -39.66 13.30
CA GLY A 299 -1.67 -39.50 13.98
C GLY A 299 -1.65 -38.68 15.26
N ARG A 300 -0.55 -37.96 15.57
CA ARG A 300 -0.46 -37.09 16.74
C ARG A 300 -1.37 -35.87 16.60
N THR A 301 -1.77 -35.30 17.73
CA THR A 301 -2.55 -34.07 17.84
C THR A 301 -1.78 -33.01 18.63
N TRP A 302 -2.04 -31.75 18.37
CA TRP A 302 -1.54 -30.66 19.19
C TRP A 302 -2.34 -30.53 20.47
N ASN A 303 -1.65 -30.35 21.63
CA ASN A 303 -2.31 -30.10 22.91
C ASN A 303 -2.83 -28.67 23.05
N ASN A 304 -2.10 -27.70 22.48
CA ASN A 304 -2.48 -26.30 22.50
C ASN A 304 -2.88 -25.91 21.08
N ALA A 305 -4.16 -26.07 20.75
CA ALA A 305 -4.70 -25.91 19.42
C ALA A 305 -6.07 -25.25 19.44
N PHE A 306 -6.43 -24.61 18.36
CA PHE A 306 -7.79 -24.12 18.13
C PHE A 306 -8.73 -25.32 17.94
N VAL A 307 -9.62 -25.52 18.92
CA VAL A 307 -10.58 -26.63 18.91
C VAL A 307 -11.55 -26.50 17.74
N GLY A 308 -11.70 -27.57 16.96
CA GLY A 308 -12.58 -27.60 15.80
C GLY A 308 -12.00 -26.94 14.54
N TYR A 309 -10.82 -26.34 14.62
CA TYR A 309 -10.09 -25.84 13.46
C TYR A 309 -9.17 -26.90 12.87
N GLY A 310 -8.94 -26.82 11.57
CA GLY A 310 -7.94 -27.59 10.83
C GLY A 310 -7.73 -26.96 9.47
N ASP A 311 -6.48 -26.81 9.10
CA ASP A 311 -6.08 -26.23 7.81
C ASP A 311 -5.54 -27.26 6.83
N GLY A 312 -5.39 -28.50 7.26
CA GLY A 312 -4.93 -29.64 6.48
C GLY A 312 -3.40 -29.83 6.49
N TYR A 313 -2.68 -29.02 7.30
CA TYR A 313 -1.23 -29.10 7.41
C TYR A 313 -0.83 -29.32 8.88
N TRP A 314 0.11 -30.21 9.13
CA TRP A 314 0.68 -30.41 10.45
C TRP A 314 1.76 -29.38 10.79
N GLY A 315 2.48 -28.93 9.81
CA GLY A 315 3.50 -27.89 9.85
C GLY A 315 3.17 -26.76 8.87
N PRO A 316 4.17 -25.98 8.46
CA PRO A 316 3.98 -24.94 7.46
C PRO A 316 3.36 -25.46 6.16
N ALA A 317 2.53 -24.62 5.53
CA ALA A 317 1.91 -24.90 4.23
C ALA A 317 2.71 -24.19 3.11
N PRO A 318 2.56 -24.59 1.84
CA PRO A 318 3.01 -23.78 0.72
C PRO A 318 2.42 -22.36 0.81
N VAL A 319 3.23 -21.32 0.52
CA VAL A 319 2.81 -19.94 0.70
C VAL A 319 1.58 -19.58 -0.13
N GLY A 320 0.79 -18.66 0.36
CA GLY A 320 -0.37 -18.12 -0.36
C GLY A 320 -1.58 -19.02 -0.43
N ARG A 321 -1.62 -20.13 0.32
CA ARG A 321 -2.77 -21.08 0.36
C ARG A 321 -3.98 -20.50 1.06
N PHE A 322 -3.79 -19.57 1.97
CA PHE A 322 -4.84 -19.00 2.80
C PHE A 322 -5.36 -17.68 2.24
N ARG A 323 -6.44 -17.19 2.84
CA ARG A 323 -7.09 -15.96 2.41
C ARG A 323 -6.17 -14.76 2.65
N ALA A 324 -6.22 -13.80 1.72
CA ALA A 324 -5.59 -12.52 1.95
C ALA A 324 -6.42 -11.71 2.96
N ASN A 325 -5.74 -10.92 3.81
CA ASN A 325 -6.38 -9.93 4.65
C ASN A 325 -6.89 -8.72 3.83
N ALA A 326 -7.46 -7.72 4.49
CA ALA A 326 -8.03 -6.55 3.81
C ALA A 326 -6.98 -5.69 3.05
N PHE A 327 -5.69 -5.83 3.36
CA PHE A 327 -4.62 -5.18 2.62
C PHE A 327 -4.07 -6.02 1.46
N GLY A 328 -4.55 -7.26 1.27
CA GLY A 328 -4.12 -8.15 0.22
C GLY A 328 -2.91 -9.04 0.59
N LEU A 329 -2.50 -9.03 1.86
CA LEU A 329 -1.39 -9.81 2.39
C LEU A 329 -1.88 -11.18 2.88
N LYS A 330 -1.00 -12.17 2.84
CA LYS A 330 -1.29 -13.56 3.18
C LYS A 330 -0.28 -14.11 4.18
N ASP A 331 -0.68 -15.11 4.93
CA ASP A 331 0.21 -15.89 5.81
C ASP A 331 0.92 -15.08 6.91
N LEU A 332 0.32 -13.95 7.34
CA LEU A 332 0.88 -13.13 8.43
C LEU A 332 0.52 -13.67 9.82
N ASP A 333 -0.59 -14.39 9.96
CA ASP A 333 -1.04 -14.98 11.24
C ASP A 333 -0.33 -16.30 11.58
N GLY A 334 0.44 -16.83 10.66
CA GLY A 334 1.15 -18.11 10.79
C GLY A 334 1.83 -18.47 9.48
N ASN A 335 2.29 -19.72 9.36
CA ASN A 335 3.00 -20.27 8.21
C ASN A 335 4.52 -19.96 8.17
N THR A 336 5.11 -19.57 9.25
CA THR A 336 6.58 -19.46 9.39
C THR A 336 7.02 -19.87 10.78
#